data_2c62285d5e319892de53d85b35fdb919
#
_entry.id   2c62285d5e319892de53d85b35fdb919
#
_cell.length_a   1.000
_cell.length_b   1.000
_cell.length_c   1.000
_cell.angle_alpha   90.00
_cell.angle_beta   90.00
_cell.angle_gamma   90.00
#
_symmetry.space_group_name_H-M   'P 1'
#
loop_
_entity.id
_entity.type
_entity.pdbx_description
1 polymer ?
#
loop_
_entity_poly.entity_id
_entity_poly.type
_entity_poly.pdbx_seq_one_letter_code
_entity_poly.pdbx_strand_id
1 'polypeptide(L)'
;MTRLDRFGVLTAASLFALSLGTGSVLAAGGEPDSPSQRNPNPVQQQRPAAQQPKESTGQPQKKRKEQKSEQDFRDGYRLAFTLVQAGAYEAAFAAFKELDADDHPDVANYLGYTARKLGDYELSKVWYERALASDPKHVRTWQYYGMWQVEQGNKLKAADFLEQIRLICGTECKEYQDLKGGMEGTATY
;
A
#
# COMPACT_ATOMS: atom_id res chain seq x y z
N MET A 1 -52.90 -7.45 15.98
CA MET A 1 -52.77 -6.19 16.73
C MET A 1 -51.49 -5.51 16.24
N THR A 2 -51.72 -4.42 15.57
CA THR A 2 -50.85 -3.52 14.86
C THR A 2 -49.91 -2.74 15.79
N ARG A 3 -48.65 -2.56 15.43
CA ARG A 3 -47.92 -1.31 15.61
C ARG A 3 -46.89 -1.11 14.51
N LEU A 4 -47.22 -0.18 13.64
CA LEU A 4 -46.26 0.56 12.82
C LEU A 4 -45.58 1.60 13.71
N ASP A 5 -44.27 1.71 13.66
CA ASP A 5 -43.57 2.91 14.05
C ASP A 5 -42.66 3.44 12.89
N ARG A 6 -43.07 4.61 12.44
CA ARG A 6 -42.44 5.46 11.45
C ARG A 6 -41.27 6.23 12.13
N PHE A 7 -40.09 6.20 11.52
CA PHE A 7 -39.05 7.23 11.71
C PHE A 7 -38.48 7.51 10.33
N GLY A 8 -38.70 8.60 9.76
CA GLY A 8 -38.25 9.93 10.01
C GLY A 8 -37.02 10.18 9.12
N VAL A 9 -37.28 10.59 7.81
CA VAL A 9 -36.26 11.05 6.87
C VAL A 9 -35.78 12.42 7.31
N LEU A 10 -34.49 12.59 7.56
CA LEU A 10 -33.83 13.90 7.70
C LEU A 10 -32.81 14.05 6.56
N THR A 11 -33.24 14.78 5.55
CA THR A 11 -32.39 15.32 4.49
C THR A 11 -31.66 16.56 5.01
N ALA A 12 -30.35 16.53 5.07
CA ALA A 12 -29.51 17.70 5.23
C ALA A 12 -28.81 18.03 3.91
N ALA A 13 -29.31 19.04 3.22
CA ALA A 13 -28.67 19.65 2.08
C ALA A 13 -27.59 20.62 2.57
N SER A 14 -26.34 20.39 2.27
CA SER A 14 -25.26 21.37 2.45
C SER A 14 -24.86 21.93 1.09
N LEU A 15 -25.20 23.20 0.91
CA LEU A 15 -24.75 24.06 -0.18
C LEU A 15 -23.28 24.41 0.02
N PHE A 16 -22.44 24.04 -0.93
CA PHE A 16 -21.08 24.58 -1.02
C PHE A 16 -21.03 25.72 -2.01
N ALA A 17 -20.71 26.91 -1.50
CA ALA A 17 -20.53 28.11 -2.27
C ALA A 17 -19.17 28.12 -2.97
N LEU A 18 -19.20 28.39 -4.28
CA LEU A 18 -18.05 28.70 -5.11
C LEU A 18 -17.58 30.13 -4.81
N SER A 19 -16.30 30.32 -4.49
CA SER A 19 -15.66 31.62 -4.56
C SER A 19 -14.57 31.60 -5.65
N LEU A 20 -14.86 32.31 -6.73
CA LEU A 20 -13.94 32.72 -7.77
C LEU A 20 -13.11 33.92 -7.28
N GLY A 21 -11.81 33.75 -7.24
CA GLY A 21 -10.85 34.84 -7.03
C GLY A 21 -9.99 35.05 -8.26
N THR A 22 -10.36 36.04 -9.08
CA THR A 22 -9.55 36.56 -10.17
C THR A 22 -8.56 37.60 -9.63
N GLY A 23 -7.30 37.53 -10.06
CA GLY A 23 -6.30 38.54 -9.77
C GLY A 23 -5.20 38.54 -10.81
N SER A 24 -5.41 39.27 -11.90
CA SER A 24 -4.37 39.69 -12.84
C SER A 24 -3.62 40.90 -12.29
N VAL A 25 -2.38 41.15 -12.72
CA VAL A 25 -1.73 42.39 -13.16
C VAL A 25 -0.22 42.08 -13.38
N LEU A 26 0.36 42.12 -14.60
CA LEU A 26 1.04 43.19 -15.33
C LEU A 26 2.19 43.84 -14.52
N ALA A 27 3.34 44.06 -14.99
CA ALA A 27 3.99 44.32 -16.25
C ALA A 27 5.40 44.88 -16.00
N ALA A 28 6.25 44.72 -17.00
CA ALA A 28 7.24 45.68 -17.51
C ALA A 28 8.50 45.92 -16.61
N GLY A 29 9.68 45.79 -17.05
CA GLY A 29 10.36 46.26 -18.26
C GLY A 29 11.66 46.86 -17.83
N GLY A 30 12.73 46.70 -18.63
CA GLY A 30 13.88 47.58 -18.56
C GLY A 30 15.24 46.91 -18.61
N GLU A 31 15.73 46.57 -19.80
CA GLU A 31 17.14 46.77 -20.20
C GLU A 31 17.33 48.23 -20.57
N PRO A 32 18.54 48.78 -20.78
CA PRO A 32 19.81 48.19 -21.22
C PRO A 32 21.09 48.83 -20.61
N ASP A 33 22.23 48.36 -21.04
CA ASP A 33 23.46 49.03 -21.50
C ASP A 33 24.76 48.52 -20.93
N SER A 34 25.52 47.93 -21.87
CA SER A 34 26.99 47.87 -21.84
C SER A 34 27.58 49.25 -22.18
N PRO A 35 28.89 49.59 -21.90
CA PRO A 35 29.96 49.00 -22.68
C PRO A 35 31.39 48.91 -22.04
N SER A 36 32.15 47.96 -22.55
CA SER A 36 33.48 48.08 -23.13
C SER A 36 34.75 48.30 -22.31
N GLN A 37 35.74 47.44 -22.63
CA GLN A 37 37.21 47.63 -22.75
C GLN A 37 38.04 47.45 -21.47
N ARG A 38 39.03 46.63 -21.43
CA ARG A 38 40.27 46.45 -22.16
C ARG A 38 41.11 45.30 -21.58
N ASN A 39 41.61 44.42 -22.46
CA ASN A 39 42.74 43.54 -22.18
C ASN A 39 44.05 44.32 -22.14
N PRO A 40 45.13 43.92 -21.45
CA PRO A 40 46.09 42.98 -22.06
C PRO A 40 46.72 41.93 -21.14
N ASN A 41 47.04 40.81 -21.74
CA ASN A 41 47.92 39.70 -21.43
C ASN A 41 49.39 40.10 -21.13
N PRO A 42 50.33 39.15 -20.83
CA PRO A 42 50.26 37.82 -20.23
C PRO A 42 51.31 37.62 -19.11
N VAL A 43 51.08 36.73 -18.18
CA VAL A 43 52.20 36.07 -17.44
C VAL A 43 51.91 34.59 -17.29
N GLN A 44 52.76 33.80 -17.91
CA GLN A 44 52.86 32.35 -17.68
C GLN A 44 53.26 32.08 -16.25
N GLN A 45 52.56 31.21 -15.56
CA GLN A 45 53.16 30.41 -14.48
C GLN A 45 52.38 29.14 -14.20
N GLN A 46 53.05 28.03 -14.46
CA GLN A 46 53.10 26.76 -13.75
C GLN A 46 51.74 26.01 -13.50
N ARG A 47 51.59 24.93 -14.27
CA ARG A 47 50.69 23.83 -13.98
C ARG A 47 51.06 23.18 -12.64
N PRO A 48 50.19 23.10 -11.68
CA PRO A 48 50.21 22.05 -10.67
C PRO A 48 49.46 20.81 -11.19
N ALA A 49 49.96 19.69 -10.75
CA ALA A 49 49.62 18.33 -11.07
C ALA A 49 48.09 18.06 -11.16
N ALA A 50 47.73 17.21 -12.11
CA ALA A 50 46.43 16.60 -12.26
C ALA A 50 45.93 16.01 -10.91
N GLN A 51 44.96 16.67 -10.33
CA GLN A 51 44.16 16.05 -9.28
C GLN A 51 43.17 15.11 -9.99
N GLN A 52 43.37 13.81 -9.76
CA GLN A 52 42.43 12.76 -10.12
C GLN A 52 41.05 13.11 -9.58
N PRO A 53 39.96 12.88 -10.32
CA PRO A 53 38.63 13.05 -9.79
C PRO A 53 38.47 12.07 -8.62
N LYS A 54 38.19 12.59 -7.44
CA LYS A 54 37.76 11.78 -6.30
C LYS A 54 36.48 11.13 -6.70
N GLU A 55 36.53 9.84 -6.99
CA GLU A 55 35.40 8.96 -7.23
C GLU A 55 34.43 9.09 -6.07
N SER A 56 33.24 9.52 -6.41
CA SER A 56 32.15 9.87 -5.52
C SER A 56 31.76 8.71 -4.61
N THR A 57 32.00 8.85 -3.32
CA THR A 57 31.55 7.96 -2.23
C THR A 57 30.03 8.02 -2.00
N GLY A 58 29.23 8.12 -3.05
CA GLY A 58 27.76 8.14 -2.94
C GLY A 58 27.09 6.77 -2.66
N GLN A 59 27.80 5.66 -2.91
CA GLN A 59 27.25 4.32 -2.74
C GLN A 59 26.98 3.85 -1.28
N PRO A 60 27.81 4.17 -0.27
CA PRO A 60 27.55 3.70 1.09
C PRO A 60 26.32 4.34 1.74
N GLN A 61 26.02 5.59 1.43
CA GLN A 61 24.89 6.30 2.02
C GLN A 61 23.55 5.85 1.43
N LYS A 62 23.49 5.52 0.12
CA LYS A 62 22.29 4.98 -0.53
C LYS A 62 21.95 3.61 0.05
N LYS A 63 22.92 2.70 0.13
CA LYS A 63 22.74 1.36 0.73
C LYS A 63 22.28 1.46 2.20
N ARG A 64 22.80 2.39 2.98
CA ARG A 64 22.42 2.57 4.38
C ARG A 64 20.97 3.08 4.53
N LYS A 65 20.53 3.98 3.64
CA LYS A 65 19.12 4.45 3.62
C LYS A 65 18.18 3.34 3.22
N GLU A 66 18.52 2.57 2.18
CA GLU A 66 17.73 1.41 1.73
C GLU A 66 17.62 0.35 2.83
N GLN A 67 18.71 -0.01 3.49
CA GLN A 67 18.71 -0.95 4.60
C GLN A 67 17.89 -0.47 5.80
N LYS A 68 17.91 0.83 6.09
CA LYS A 68 17.10 1.39 7.17
C LYS A 68 15.61 1.33 6.82
N SER A 69 15.22 1.74 5.62
CA SER A 69 13.81 1.69 5.18
C SER A 69 13.26 0.26 5.16
N GLU A 70 14.07 -0.70 4.75
CA GLU A 70 13.68 -2.12 4.77
C GLU A 70 13.56 -2.66 6.22
N GLN A 71 14.41 -2.20 7.13
CA GLN A 71 14.31 -2.56 8.55
C GLN A 71 13.04 -1.94 9.17
N ASP A 72 12.79 -0.66 8.90
CA ASP A 72 11.60 0.05 9.38
C ASP A 72 10.31 -0.65 8.89
N PHE A 73 10.28 -1.09 7.62
CA PHE A 73 9.17 -1.89 7.08
C PHE A 73 8.99 -3.23 7.83
N ARG A 74 10.07 -3.98 8.02
CA ARG A 74 9.99 -5.28 8.74
C ARG A 74 9.50 -5.12 10.17
N ASP A 75 9.94 -4.09 10.86
CA ASP A 75 9.55 -3.84 12.25
C ASP A 75 8.09 -3.40 12.34
N GLY A 76 7.64 -2.52 11.46
CA GLY A 76 6.23 -2.13 11.35
C GLY A 76 5.32 -3.30 10.97
N TYR A 77 5.73 -4.12 10.00
CA TYR A 77 4.99 -5.32 9.62
C TYR A 77 4.86 -6.30 10.78
N ARG A 78 5.94 -6.54 11.54
CA ARG A 78 5.92 -7.40 12.71
C ARG A 78 4.98 -6.89 13.79
N LEU A 79 4.98 -5.57 14.04
CA LEU A 79 4.04 -4.93 14.96
C LEU A 79 2.60 -5.16 14.52
N ALA A 80 2.28 -4.84 13.25
CA ALA A 80 0.94 -5.02 12.70
C ALA A 80 0.48 -6.49 12.78
N PHE A 81 1.36 -7.43 12.47
CA PHE A 81 1.07 -8.87 12.59
C PHE A 81 0.85 -9.30 14.03
N THR A 82 1.60 -8.76 15.01
CA THR A 82 1.37 -9.03 16.44
C THR A 82 0.00 -8.56 16.88
N LEU A 83 -0.49 -7.42 16.36
CA LEU A 83 -1.83 -6.93 16.62
C LEU A 83 -2.91 -7.86 16.03
N VAL A 84 -2.67 -8.44 14.84
CA VAL A 84 -3.54 -9.48 14.28
C VAL A 84 -3.64 -10.68 15.22
N GLN A 85 -2.50 -11.17 15.72
CA GLN A 85 -2.47 -12.33 16.63
C GLN A 85 -3.16 -12.04 17.97
N ALA A 86 -3.13 -10.78 18.42
CA ALA A 86 -3.84 -10.32 19.60
C ALA A 86 -5.34 -10.10 19.38
N GLY A 87 -5.85 -10.22 18.14
CA GLY A 87 -7.24 -9.93 17.79
C GLY A 87 -7.60 -8.44 17.77
N ALA A 88 -6.60 -7.56 17.85
CA ALA A 88 -6.75 -6.10 17.79
C ALA A 88 -6.85 -5.62 16.34
N TYR A 89 -7.95 -5.99 15.65
CA TYR A 89 -8.05 -5.88 14.19
C TYR A 89 -8.08 -4.44 13.68
N GLU A 90 -8.74 -3.50 14.40
CA GLU A 90 -8.72 -2.08 14.04
C GLU A 90 -7.30 -1.49 14.10
N ALA A 91 -6.59 -1.79 15.18
CA ALA A 91 -5.20 -1.33 15.36
C ALA A 91 -4.27 -2.01 14.33
N ALA A 92 -4.49 -3.29 14.03
CA ALA A 92 -3.73 -4.02 13.02
C ALA A 92 -3.94 -3.42 11.62
N PHE A 93 -5.19 -3.12 11.24
CA PHE A 93 -5.51 -2.49 9.98
C PHE A 93 -4.79 -1.13 9.84
N ALA A 94 -4.89 -0.28 10.88
CA ALA A 94 -4.20 1.00 10.89
C ALA A 94 -2.68 0.85 10.77
N ALA A 95 -2.08 -0.08 11.54
CA ALA A 95 -0.64 -0.32 11.50
C ALA A 95 -0.15 -0.85 10.14
N PHE A 96 -0.92 -1.72 9.45
CA PHE A 96 -0.61 -2.12 8.08
C PHE A 96 -0.72 -0.95 7.10
N LYS A 97 -1.69 -0.05 7.25
CA LYS A 97 -1.82 1.14 6.42
C LYS A 97 -0.65 2.12 6.60
N GLU A 98 -0.10 2.24 7.81
CA GLU A 98 1.06 3.09 8.09
C GLU A 98 2.35 2.62 7.40
N LEU A 99 2.40 1.37 6.90
CA LEU A 99 3.54 0.87 6.12
C LEU A 99 3.67 1.54 4.75
N ASP A 100 2.62 2.19 4.26
CA ASP A 100 2.54 2.78 2.91
C ASP A 100 2.99 1.82 1.80
N ALA A 101 2.60 0.57 1.94
CA ALA A 101 2.99 -0.55 1.08
C ALA A 101 1.76 -1.35 0.60
N ASP A 102 0.73 -0.65 0.18
CA ASP A 102 -0.57 -1.21 -0.20
C ASP A 102 -0.50 -2.25 -1.33
N ASP A 103 0.53 -2.18 -2.18
CA ASP A 103 0.78 -3.14 -3.27
C ASP A 103 1.68 -4.32 -2.87
N HIS A 104 2.16 -4.35 -1.61
CA HIS A 104 2.85 -5.52 -1.10
C HIS A 104 1.83 -6.63 -0.83
N PRO A 105 1.94 -7.83 -1.44
CA PRO A 105 0.86 -8.83 -1.38
C PRO A 105 0.54 -9.29 0.05
N ASP A 106 1.53 -9.44 0.92
CA ASP A 106 1.27 -9.77 2.33
C ASP A 106 0.56 -8.64 3.08
N VAL A 107 0.90 -7.37 2.82
CA VAL A 107 0.25 -6.21 3.45
C VAL A 107 -1.21 -6.14 3.01
N ALA A 108 -1.47 -6.16 1.71
CA ALA A 108 -2.83 -6.16 1.16
C ALA A 108 -3.64 -7.37 1.67
N ASN A 109 -3.02 -8.57 1.75
CA ASN A 109 -3.67 -9.75 2.32
C ASN A 109 -4.11 -9.52 3.76
N TYR A 110 -3.26 -8.93 4.63
CA TYR A 110 -3.64 -8.70 6.02
C TYR A 110 -4.62 -7.53 6.19
N LEU A 111 -4.59 -6.53 5.31
CA LEU A 111 -5.64 -5.51 5.25
C LEU A 111 -6.99 -6.16 4.91
N GLY A 112 -7.02 -7.09 3.95
CA GLY A 112 -8.21 -7.88 3.64
C GLY A 112 -8.67 -8.75 4.81
N TYR A 113 -7.74 -9.42 5.48
CA TYR A 113 -8.04 -10.25 6.64
C TYR A 113 -8.61 -9.44 7.82
N THR A 114 -8.00 -8.33 8.17
CA THR A 114 -8.46 -7.48 9.27
C THR A 114 -9.82 -6.84 8.96
N ALA A 115 -10.04 -6.35 7.73
CA ALA A 115 -11.34 -5.87 7.29
C ALA A 115 -12.43 -6.95 7.42
N ARG A 116 -12.13 -8.21 7.02
CA ARG A 116 -13.05 -9.35 7.19
C ARG A 116 -13.37 -9.60 8.66
N LYS A 117 -12.37 -9.57 9.54
CA LYS A 117 -12.58 -9.79 10.98
C LYS A 117 -13.38 -8.67 11.63
N LEU A 118 -13.38 -7.48 11.05
CA LEU A 118 -14.20 -6.33 11.45
C LEU A 118 -15.61 -6.36 10.85
N GLY A 119 -15.90 -7.32 9.97
CA GLY A 119 -17.21 -7.46 9.29
C GLY A 119 -17.33 -6.57 8.04
N ASP A 120 -16.30 -5.85 7.65
CA ASP A 120 -16.30 -5.09 6.39
C ASP A 120 -15.90 -6.00 5.23
N TYR A 121 -16.84 -6.78 4.76
CA TYR A 121 -16.64 -7.76 3.71
C TYR A 121 -16.36 -7.15 2.34
N GLU A 122 -16.91 -5.97 2.04
CA GLU A 122 -16.66 -5.28 0.78
C GLU A 122 -15.21 -4.74 0.73
N LEU A 123 -14.77 -4.10 1.79
CA LEU A 123 -13.39 -3.63 1.90
C LEU A 123 -12.41 -4.80 1.88
N SER A 124 -12.73 -5.89 2.56
CA SER A 124 -11.93 -7.12 2.57
C SER A 124 -11.71 -7.66 1.16
N LYS A 125 -12.77 -7.73 0.35
CA LYS A 125 -12.71 -8.16 -1.05
C LYS A 125 -11.74 -7.29 -1.85
N VAL A 126 -11.86 -5.96 -1.75
CA VAL A 126 -10.99 -5.02 -2.46
C VAL A 126 -9.50 -5.30 -2.15
N TRP A 127 -9.18 -5.54 -0.89
CA TRP A 127 -7.81 -5.80 -0.47
C TRP A 127 -7.27 -7.16 -0.94
N TYR A 128 -8.09 -8.21 -0.90
CA TYR A 128 -7.68 -9.52 -1.44
C TYR A 128 -7.47 -9.47 -2.95
N GLU A 129 -8.34 -8.79 -3.69
CA GLU A 129 -8.18 -8.59 -5.13
C GLU A 129 -6.90 -7.80 -5.46
N ARG A 130 -6.57 -6.78 -4.65
CA ARG A 130 -5.32 -6.02 -4.77
C ARG A 130 -4.08 -6.90 -4.51
N ALA A 131 -4.11 -7.73 -3.48
CA ALA A 131 -3.03 -8.67 -3.18
C ALA A 131 -2.77 -9.63 -4.36
N LEU A 132 -3.84 -10.17 -4.95
CA LEU A 132 -3.75 -11.09 -6.10
C LEU A 132 -3.40 -10.37 -7.41
N ALA A 133 -3.71 -9.09 -7.55
CA ALA A 133 -3.25 -8.28 -8.68
C ALA A 133 -1.73 -8.04 -8.62
N SER A 134 -1.18 -7.88 -7.41
CA SER A 134 0.26 -7.72 -7.18
C SER A 134 1.02 -9.04 -7.29
N ASP A 135 0.48 -10.12 -6.75
CA ASP A 135 1.02 -11.49 -6.87
C ASP A 135 -0.10 -12.51 -7.08
N PRO A 136 -0.37 -12.91 -8.33
CA PRO A 136 -1.37 -13.94 -8.64
C PRO A 136 -1.09 -15.33 -8.05
N LYS A 137 0.15 -15.57 -7.57
CA LYS A 137 0.55 -16.81 -6.93
C LYS A 137 0.60 -16.71 -5.40
N HIS A 138 0.11 -15.63 -4.82
CA HIS A 138 0.11 -15.46 -3.37
C HIS A 138 -0.88 -16.41 -2.70
N VAL A 139 -0.41 -17.60 -2.34
CA VAL A 139 -1.21 -18.73 -1.87
C VAL A 139 -2.06 -18.38 -0.64
N ARG A 140 -1.48 -17.62 0.31
CA ARG A 140 -2.20 -17.19 1.51
C ARG A 140 -3.41 -16.31 1.18
N THR A 141 -3.32 -15.46 0.16
CA THR A 141 -4.48 -14.65 -0.25
C THR A 141 -5.57 -15.53 -0.87
N TRP A 142 -5.22 -16.50 -1.72
CA TRP A 142 -6.20 -17.45 -2.23
C TRP A 142 -6.93 -18.19 -1.11
N GLN A 143 -6.20 -18.62 -0.08
CA GLN A 143 -6.78 -19.27 1.11
C GLN A 143 -7.72 -18.34 1.87
N TYR A 144 -7.28 -17.13 2.24
CA TYR A 144 -8.08 -16.20 3.04
C TYR A 144 -9.29 -15.68 2.28
N TYR A 145 -9.12 -15.41 0.98
CA TYR A 145 -10.24 -15.02 0.13
C TYR A 145 -11.19 -16.19 -0.13
N GLY A 146 -10.69 -17.41 -0.20
CA GLY A 146 -11.49 -18.62 -0.23
C GLY A 146 -12.37 -18.79 1.03
N MET A 147 -11.78 -18.55 2.21
CA MET A 147 -12.54 -18.54 3.46
C MET A 147 -13.61 -17.43 3.49
N TRP A 148 -13.29 -16.25 2.95
CA TRP A 148 -14.27 -15.19 2.77
C TRP A 148 -15.45 -15.67 1.89
N GLN A 149 -15.18 -16.41 0.80
CA GLN A 149 -16.22 -16.98 -0.04
C GLN A 149 -17.07 -18.02 0.71
N VAL A 150 -16.43 -18.84 1.56
CA VAL A 150 -17.15 -19.81 2.42
C VAL A 150 -18.12 -19.09 3.37
N GLU A 151 -17.66 -18.04 4.03
CA GLU A 151 -18.47 -17.22 4.95
C GLU A 151 -19.64 -16.53 4.24
N GLN A 152 -19.47 -16.14 2.97
CA GLN A 152 -20.54 -15.57 2.14
C GLN A 152 -21.47 -16.65 1.52
N GLY A 153 -21.25 -17.93 1.83
CA GLY A 153 -22.02 -19.04 1.27
C GLY A 153 -21.68 -19.41 -0.16
N ASN A 154 -20.63 -18.81 -0.75
CA ASN A 154 -20.22 -18.99 -2.14
C ASN A 154 -19.29 -20.22 -2.30
N LYS A 155 -19.78 -21.41 -1.94
CA LYS A 155 -18.97 -22.65 -1.92
C LYS A 155 -18.33 -23.01 -3.26
N LEU A 156 -19.02 -22.75 -4.38
CA LEU A 156 -18.45 -23.00 -5.71
C LEU A 156 -17.23 -22.12 -5.97
N LYS A 157 -17.30 -20.84 -5.60
CA LYS A 157 -16.16 -19.94 -5.75
C LYS A 157 -15.00 -20.29 -4.82
N ALA A 158 -15.31 -20.73 -3.61
CA ALA A 158 -14.30 -21.27 -2.69
C ALA A 158 -13.59 -22.50 -3.27
N ALA A 159 -14.33 -23.37 -3.97
CA ALA A 159 -13.75 -24.54 -4.66
C ALA A 159 -12.81 -24.13 -5.84
N ASP A 160 -13.19 -23.10 -6.60
CA ASP A 160 -12.29 -22.54 -7.63
C ASP A 160 -10.97 -22.05 -7.01
N PHE A 161 -11.05 -21.39 -5.86
CA PHE A 161 -9.86 -20.88 -5.16
C PHE A 161 -9.02 -22.00 -4.56
N LEU A 162 -9.66 -23.05 -4.05
CA LEU A 162 -8.96 -24.27 -3.60
C LEU A 162 -8.16 -24.89 -4.74
N GLU A 163 -8.75 -24.94 -5.94
CA GLU A 163 -8.06 -25.45 -7.14
C GLU A 163 -6.87 -24.54 -7.53
N GLN A 164 -7.01 -23.20 -7.42
CA GLN A 164 -5.86 -22.29 -7.63
C GLN A 164 -4.72 -22.60 -6.66
N ILE A 165 -5.01 -22.81 -5.39
CA ILE A 165 -4.01 -23.19 -4.37
C ILE A 165 -3.35 -24.51 -4.77
N ARG A 166 -4.14 -25.51 -5.17
CA ARG A 166 -3.62 -26.82 -5.62
C ARG A 166 -2.64 -26.69 -6.78
N LEU A 167 -2.93 -25.81 -7.74
CA LEU A 167 -2.08 -25.56 -8.90
C LEU A 167 -0.77 -24.86 -8.54
N ILE A 168 -0.75 -24.06 -7.46
CA ILE A 168 0.42 -23.29 -7.03
C ILE A 168 1.34 -24.13 -6.13
N CYS A 169 0.81 -24.81 -5.12
CA CYS A 169 1.61 -25.50 -4.10
C CYS A 169 1.23 -26.96 -3.83
N GLY A 170 0.26 -27.51 -4.57
CA GLY A 170 -0.19 -28.90 -4.37
C GLY A 170 -1.20 -29.04 -3.22
N THR A 171 -1.56 -30.30 -2.93
CA THR A 171 -2.56 -30.63 -1.90
C THR A 171 -2.00 -30.70 -0.48
N GLU A 172 -0.67 -30.79 -0.35
CA GLU A 172 0.00 -30.98 0.93
C GLU A 172 0.37 -29.64 1.62
N CYS A 173 0.22 -28.50 0.93
CA CYS A 173 0.52 -27.23 1.54
C CYS A 173 -0.57 -26.83 2.55
N LYS A 174 -0.15 -26.07 3.55
CA LYS A 174 -1.01 -25.67 4.66
C LYS A 174 -2.25 -24.93 4.18
N GLU A 175 -2.09 -24.02 3.24
CA GLU A 175 -3.16 -23.17 2.71
C GLU A 175 -4.25 -23.99 2.01
N TYR A 176 -3.87 -25.07 1.30
CA TYR A 176 -4.83 -26.01 0.70
C TYR A 176 -5.64 -26.72 1.79
N GLN A 177 -4.94 -27.30 2.78
CA GLN A 177 -5.57 -28.06 3.85
C GLN A 177 -6.48 -27.17 4.71
N ASP A 178 -6.06 -25.96 5.01
CA ASP A 178 -6.82 -24.99 5.78
C ASP A 178 -8.12 -24.58 5.05
N LEU A 179 -8.06 -24.23 3.76
CA LEU A 179 -9.26 -23.87 3.00
C LEU A 179 -10.20 -25.07 2.84
N LYS A 180 -9.65 -26.24 2.53
CA LYS A 180 -10.44 -27.48 2.43
C LYS A 180 -11.16 -27.76 3.74
N GLY A 181 -10.46 -27.71 4.87
CA GLY A 181 -11.05 -27.92 6.18
C GLY A 181 -12.13 -26.90 6.52
N GLY A 182 -11.93 -25.63 6.12
CA GLY A 182 -12.96 -24.58 6.27
C GLY A 182 -14.21 -24.84 5.44
N MET A 183 -14.07 -25.36 4.21
CA MET A 183 -15.19 -25.73 3.35
C MET A 183 -15.97 -26.94 3.90
N GLU A 184 -15.28 -27.88 4.55
CA GLU A 184 -15.83 -29.08 5.18
C GLU A 184 -16.37 -28.80 6.61
N GLY A 185 -16.13 -27.61 7.18
CA GLY A 185 -16.52 -27.24 8.53
C GLY A 185 -15.67 -27.90 9.63
N THR A 186 -14.49 -28.41 9.28
CA THR A 186 -13.55 -29.07 10.19
C THR A 186 -12.45 -28.16 10.70
N ALA A 187 -12.25 -27.01 10.07
CA ALA A 187 -11.31 -25.97 10.48
C ALA A 187 -12.01 -24.65 10.72
N THR A 188 -11.57 -23.94 11.78
CA THR A 188 -12.01 -22.57 12.13
C THR A 188 -10.76 -21.67 12.20
N TYR A 189 -10.92 -20.40 11.84
CA TYR A 189 -9.87 -19.39 11.91
C TYR A 189 -10.16 -18.34 12.97
#